data_add0a606f8f2545ce8f18f910366f8c0
#
_entry.id   add0a606f8f2545ce8f18f910366f8c0
#
_cell.length_a   1.000
_cell.length_b   1.000
_cell.length_c   1.000
_cell.angle_alpha   90.00
_cell.angle_beta   90.00
_cell.angle_gamma   90.00
#
_symmetry.space_group_name_H-M   'P 1'
#
loop_
_entity.id
_entity.type
_entity.pdbx_description
1 polymer ?
#
loop_
_entity_poly.entity_id
_entity_poly.type
_entity_poly.pdbx_seq_one_letter_code
_entity_poly.pdbx_strand_id
1 'polypeptide(L)'
;MIFSALAIVLPAQAVEQFRQLKATEISAKFTGMEMTDEVHWAKVFSKDGTYISYSMGVKRGGKWRVTKDELCIDLSNPNFQDHCYQVWLSGNRVQLRETGIEIFDEGILQKPIPRNL
;
A
#
# COMPACT_ATOMS: atom_id res chain seq x y z
N MET A 1 -18.45 42.59 31.83
CA MET A 1 -17.18 42.05 31.36
C MET A 1 -17.43 40.71 30.71
N ILE A 2 -17.32 40.66 29.37
CA ILE A 2 -17.51 39.44 28.62
C ILE A 2 -16.12 38.83 28.46
N PHE A 3 -15.89 37.72 29.13
CA PHE A 3 -14.67 36.90 28.88
C PHE A 3 -14.92 36.07 27.66
N SER A 4 -14.34 36.50 26.56
CA SER A 4 -14.23 35.67 25.38
C SER A 4 -13.21 34.58 25.70
N ALA A 5 -13.68 33.38 26.08
CA ALA A 5 -12.81 32.24 26.17
C ALA A 5 -12.33 31.93 24.74
N LEU A 6 -11.12 32.28 24.43
CA LEU A 6 -10.43 31.80 23.26
C LEU A 6 -10.22 30.29 23.44
N ALA A 7 -11.16 29.52 22.92
CA ALA A 7 -10.91 28.11 22.72
C ALA A 7 -9.81 28.02 21.65
N ILE A 8 -8.58 27.80 22.08
CA ILE A 8 -7.52 27.43 21.18
C ILE A 8 -7.86 26.01 20.72
N VAL A 9 -8.51 25.92 19.57
CA VAL A 9 -8.61 24.66 18.86
C VAL A 9 -7.22 24.43 18.29
N LEU A 10 -6.39 23.75 19.05
CA LEU A 10 -5.21 23.13 18.48
C LEU A 10 -5.71 22.22 17.36
N PRO A 11 -5.19 22.36 16.12
CA PRO A 11 -5.50 21.37 15.09
C PRO A 11 -5.12 20.03 15.72
N ALA A 12 -6.14 19.19 15.95
CA ALA A 12 -5.89 17.82 16.28
C ALA A 12 -4.98 17.33 15.17
N GLN A 13 -3.72 17.10 15.52
CA GLN A 13 -2.85 16.38 14.60
C GLN A 13 -3.63 15.10 14.30
N ALA A 14 -4.09 15.02 13.05
CA ALA A 14 -4.82 13.86 12.62
C ALA A 14 -3.91 12.65 12.85
N VAL A 15 -4.16 11.94 13.94
CA VAL A 15 -3.57 10.62 14.13
C VAL A 15 -4.09 9.82 12.94
N GLU A 16 -3.18 9.48 12.04
CA GLU A 16 -3.53 8.68 10.88
C GLU A 16 -4.17 7.38 11.36
N GLN A 17 -5.45 7.25 11.10
CA GLN A 17 -6.17 6.04 11.40
C GLN A 17 -6.20 5.17 10.17
N PHE A 18 -5.42 4.10 10.21
CA PHE A 18 -5.45 3.08 9.19
C PHE A 18 -6.61 2.12 9.47
N ARG A 19 -7.35 1.80 8.43
CA ARG A 19 -8.38 0.76 8.50
C ARG A 19 -8.00 -0.41 7.60
N GLN A 20 -8.30 -1.61 8.05
CA GLN A 20 -8.07 -2.82 7.25
C GLN A 20 -9.07 -2.91 6.12
N LEU A 21 -8.58 -3.18 4.91
CA LEU A 21 -9.40 -3.37 3.72
C LEU A 21 -9.87 -4.82 3.60
N LYS A 22 -11.07 -4.99 3.05
CA LYS A 22 -11.59 -6.29 2.64
C LYS A 22 -11.19 -6.59 1.19
N ALA A 23 -11.35 -7.85 0.78
CA ALA A 23 -10.95 -8.33 -0.54
C ALA A 23 -11.47 -7.44 -1.69
N THR A 24 -12.75 -7.06 -1.65
CA THR A 24 -13.35 -6.24 -2.70
C THR A 24 -12.74 -4.84 -2.76
N GLU A 25 -12.39 -4.27 -1.61
CA GLU A 25 -11.75 -2.96 -1.53
C GLU A 25 -10.31 -3.01 -2.03
N ILE A 26 -9.58 -4.07 -1.68
CA ILE A 26 -8.20 -4.28 -2.15
C ILE A 26 -8.19 -4.36 -3.67
N SER A 27 -9.05 -5.18 -4.25
CA SER A 27 -9.15 -5.33 -5.70
C SER A 27 -9.49 -4.00 -6.39
N ALA A 28 -10.46 -3.26 -5.85
CA ALA A 28 -10.89 -2.00 -6.45
C ALA A 28 -9.79 -0.93 -6.42
N LYS A 29 -9.02 -0.88 -5.34
CA LYS A 29 -8.01 0.17 -5.15
C LYS A 29 -6.65 -0.15 -5.76
N PHE A 30 -6.27 -1.42 -5.81
CA PHE A 30 -4.94 -1.83 -6.28
C PHE A 30 -4.87 -2.13 -7.77
N THR A 31 -5.97 -2.57 -8.38
CA THR A 31 -5.97 -2.93 -9.80
C THR A 31 -5.56 -1.75 -10.68
N GLY A 32 -4.45 -1.91 -11.39
CA GLY A 32 -3.90 -0.88 -12.26
C GLY A 32 -3.19 0.25 -11.53
N MET A 33 -2.85 0.06 -10.27
CA MET A 33 -2.23 1.09 -9.43
C MET A 33 -0.81 0.70 -9.03
N GLU A 34 -0.12 1.66 -8.47
CA GLU A 34 1.24 1.53 -7.98
C GLU A 34 1.30 1.91 -6.51
N MET A 35 1.99 1.11 -5.71
CA MET A 35 2.34 1.46 -4.33
C MET A 35 3.84 1.79 -4.29
N THR A 36 4.20 2.93 -3.70
CA THR A 36 5.59 3.40 -3.70
C THR A 36 5.91 4.20 -2.44
N ASP A 37 7.18 4.17 -2.03
CA ASP A 37 7.72 5.10 -1.03
C ASP A 37 8.19 6.41 -1.68
N GLU A 38 8.05 6.53 -3.01
CA GLU A 38 8.45 7.67 -3.85
C GLU A 38 9.97 7.85 -4.03
N VAL A 39 10.79 7.09 -3.33
CA VAL A 39 12.25 7.25 -3.36
C VAL A 39 12.98 5.98 -3.76
N HIS A 40 12.70 4.86 -3.11
CA HIS A 40 13.51 3.65 -3.21
C HIS A 40 12.85 2.54 -3.99
N TRP A 41 11.52 2.41 -3.92
CA TRP A 41 10.82 1.27 -4.50
C TRP A 41 9.43 1.63 -4.99
N ALA A 42 8.94 0.82 -5.91
CA ALA A 42 7.57 0.85 -6.39
C ALA A 42 7.10 -0.56 -6.71
N LYS A 43 5.83 -0.81 -6.43
CA LYS A 43 5.14 -2.07 -6.71
C LYS A 43 3.96 -1.78 -7.61
N VAL A 44 3.96 -2.35 -8.81
CA VAL A 44 2.91 -2.12 -9.81
C VAL A 44 2.01 -3.33 -9.89
N PHE A 45 0.71 -3.10 -9.70
CA PHE A 45 -0.33 -4.13 -9.71
C PHE A 45 -1.17 -4.00 -10.99
N SER A 46 -0.75 -4.67 -12.03
CA SER A 46 -1.39 -4.57 -13.34
C SER A 46 -2.74 -5.26 -13.37
N LYS A 47 -3.63 -4.80 -14.26
CA LYS A 47 -5.00 -5.31 -14.38
C LYS A 47 -5.06 -6.79 -14.76
N ASP A 48 -4.04 -7.28 -15.46
CA ASP A 48 -3.97 -8.67 -15.91
C ASP A 48 -3.43 -9.63 -14.85
N GLY A 49 -3.16 -9.13 -13.63
CA GLY A 49 -2.58 -9.93 -12.55
C GLY A 49 -1.05 -9.95 -12.54
N THR A 50 -0.41 -9.26 -13.46
CA THR A 50 1.05 -9.11 -13.45
C THR A 50 1.47 -8.17 -12.34
N TYR A 51 2.55 -8.52 -11.66
CA TYR A 51 3.19 -7.72 -10.63
C TYR A 51 4.61 -7.36 -11.05
N ILE A 52 4.98 -6.10 -10.89
CA ILE A 52 6.33 -5.64 -11.16
C ILE A 52 6.83 -4.85 -9.96
N SER A 53 8.00 -5.24 -9.46
CA SER A 53 8.68 -4.54 -8.37
C SER A 53 9.90 -3.83 -8.91
N TYR A 54 10.01 -2.55 -8.57
CA TYR A 54 11.22 -1.75 -8.80
C TYR A 54 11.79 -1.42 -7.43
N SER A 55 13.00 -1.88 -7.13
CA SER A 55 13.64 -1.63 -5.84
C SER A 55 15.12 -1.42 -6.03
N MET A 56 15.61 -0.24 -5.66
CA MET A 56 17.04 0.09 -5.71
C MET A 56 17.66 -0.19 -7.08
N GLY A 57 16.94 0.14 -8.16
CA GLY A 57 17.40 -0.07 -9.53
C GLY A 57 17.22 -1.50 -10.05
N VAL A 58 16.62 -2.39 -9.28
CA VAL A 58 16.38 -3.78 -9.70
C VAL A 58 14.90 -3.97 -10.01
N LYS A 59 14.62 -4.47 -11.21
CA LYS A 59 13.27 -4.81 -11.65
C LYS A 59 13.03 -6.31 -11.48
N ARG A 60 11.90 -6.66 -10.84
CA ARG A 60 11.48 -8.05 -10.66
C ARG A 60 10.03 -8.21 -11.07
N GLY A 61 9.72 -9.32 -11.73
CA GLY A 61 8.38 -9.65 -12.15
C GLY A 61 7.75 -10.72 -11.28
N GLY A 62 6.44 -10.77 -11.30
CA GLY A 62 5.66 -11.77 -10.58
C GLY A 62 4.19 -11.64 -10.90
N LYS A 63 3.38 -12.19 -10.01
CA LYS A 63 1.92 -12.14 -10.09
C LYS A 63 1.35 -11.67 -8.76
N TRP A 64 0.18 -11.09 -8.80
CA TRP A 64 -0.55 -10.70 -7.61
C TRP A 64 -1.99 -11.17 -7.69
N ARG A 65 -2.58 -11.38 -6.54
CA ARG A 65 -3.98 -11.73 -6.41
C ARG A 65 -4.50 -11.31 -5.05
N VAL A 66 -5.82 -11.28 -4.92
CA VAL A 66 -6.49 -11.03 -3.66
C VAL A 66 -7.21 -12.29 -3.23
N THR A 67 -7.00 -12.72 -2.00
CA THR A 67 -7.67 -13.87 -1.41
C THR A 67 -7.78 -13.70 0.10
N LYS A 68 -8.91 -14.08 0.68
CA LYS A 68 -9.14 -14.02 2.14
C LYS A 68 -8.80 -12.67 2.76
N ASP A 69 -9.23 -11.59 2.11
CA ASP A 69 -8.95 -10.22 2.55
C ASP A 69 -7.47 -9.89 2.65
N GLU A 70 -6.64 -10.56 1.85
CA GLU A 70 -5.21 -10.32 1.77
C GLU A 70 -4.75 -10.10 0.33
N LEU A 71 -3.71 -9.31 0.20
CA LEU A 71 -3.00 -9.09 -1.05
C LEU A 71 -1.84 -10.06 -1.11
N CYS A 72 -1.84 -10.95 -2.08
CA CYS A 72 -0.82 -11.98 -2.23
C CYS A 72 0.08 -11.67 -3.42
N ILE A 73 1.38 -11.72 -3.20
CA ILE A 73 2.40 -11.45 -4.20
C ILE A 73 3.25 -12.71 -4.36
N ASP A 74 3.33 -13.21 -5.60
CA ASP A 74 4.15 -14.35 -5.98
C ASP A 74 5.22 -13.85 -6.94
N LEU A 75 6.47 -13.84 -6.49
CA LEU A 75 7.59 -13.46 -7.33
C LEU A 75 7.99 -14.65 -8.20
N SER A 76 8.28 -14.39 -9.49
CA SER A 76 8.73 -15.42 -10.44
C SER A 76 10.17 -15.84 -10.16
N ASN A 77 10.40 -16.34 -8.95
CA ASN A 77 11.69 -16.82 -8.50
C ASN A 77 11.45 -18.02 -7.58
N PRO A 78 12.01 -19.21 -7.88
CA PRO A 78 11.78 -20.42 -7.09
C PRO A 78 12.27 -20.33 -5.65
N ASN A 79 13.10 -19.34 -5.32
CA ASN A 79 13.58 -19.12 -3.96
C ASN A 79 12.66 -18.25 -3.13
N PHE A 80 11.63 -17.63 -3.74
CA PHE A 80 10.66 -16.79 -3.05
C PHE A 80 9.32 -17.50 -3.01
N GLN A 81 8.79 -17.66 -1.82
CA GLN A 81 7.45 -18.18 -1.64
C GLN A 81 6.43 -17.07 -1.80
N ASP A 82 5.21 -17.47 -2.16
CA ASP A 82 4.05 -16.59 -2.19
C ASP A 82 3.82 -15.97 -0.80
N HIS A 83 3.73 -14.64 -0.76
CA HIS A 83 3.48 -13.90 0.47
C HIS A 83 2.16 -13.16 0.40
N CYS A 84 1.36 -13.28 1.44
CA CYS A 84 0.08 -12.60 1.56
C CYS A 84 0.12 -11.60 2.72
N TYR A 85 -0.44 -10.42 2.48
CA TYR A 85 -0.41 -9.31 3.43
C TYR A 85 -1.81 -8.77 3.66
N GLN A 86 -2.10 -8.40 4.88
CA GLN A 86 -3.22 -7.51 5.17
C GLN A 86 -2.92 -6.14 4.58
N VAL A 87 -3.95 -5.46 4.12
CA VAL A 87 -3.84 -4.11 3.56
C VAL A 87 -4.58 -3.15 4.47
N TRP A 88 -3.86 -2.15 4.94
CA TRP A 88 -4.40 -1.08 5.78
C TRP A 88 -4.26 0.24 5.07
N LEU A 89 -5.31 1.05 5.10
CA LEU A 89 -5.40 2.30 4.33
C LEU A 89 -5.80 3.47 5.21
N SER A 90 -5.12 4.60 4.97
CA SER A 90 -5.49 5.91 5.50
C SER A 90 -5.31 6.94 4.37
N GLY A 91 -6.40 7.44 3.80
CA GLY A 91 -6.32 8.29 2.61
C GLY A 91 -5.69 7.54 1.45
N ASN A 92 -4.57 8.01 0.91
CA ASN A 92 -3.78 7.30 -0.10
C ASN A 92 -2.56 6.56 0.49
N ARG A 93 -2.37 6.64 1.79
CA ARG A 93 -1.28 5.93 2.48
C ARG A 93 -1.69 4.49 2.73
N VAL A 94 -0.80 3.58 2.40
CA VAL A 94 -1.03 2.14 2.47
C VAL A 94 0.04 1.49 3.33
N GLN A 95 -0.39 0.60 4.21
CA GLN A 95 0.48 -0.31 4.93
C GLN A 95 0.15 -1.74 4.53
N LEU A 96 1.17 -2.50 4.17
CA LEU A 96 1.09 -3.95 4.07
C LEU A 96 1.56 -4.53 5.40
N ARG A 97 0.74 -5.34 6.02
CA ARG A 97 1.05 -5.95 7.32
C ARG A 97 0.99 -7.47 7.21
N GLU A 98 1.96 -8.13 7.79
CA GLU A 98 1.94 -9.60 7.89
C GLU A 98 0.93 -10.06 8.93
N THR A 99 0.85 -9.30 10.02
CA THR A 99 -0.19 -9.43 11.04
C THR A 99 -0.81 -8.06 11.28
N GLY A 100 -1.85 -7.96 12.09
CA GLY A 100 -2.48 -6.67 12.38
C GLY A 100 -1.55 -5.62 12.99
N ILE A 101 -0.35 -6.00 13.42
CA ILE A 101 0.60 -5.12 14.12
C ILE A 101 1.88 -4.89 13.31
N GLU A 102 2.40 -5.93 12.64
CA GLU A 102 3.67 -5.85 11.93
C GLU A 102 3.52 -5.23 10.56
N ILE A 103 4.08 -4.03 10.39
CA ILE A 103 4.13 -3.34 9.10
C ILE A 103 5.33 -3.87 8.32
N PHE A 104 5.06 -4.47 7.15
CA PHE A 104 6.09 -4.92 6.23
C PHE A 104 6.55 -3.79 5.33
N ASP A 105 5.60 -3.10 4.67
CA ASP A 105 5.85 -1.96 3.80
C ASP A 105 4.83 -0.86 4.05
N GLU A 106 5.26 0.38 3.89
CA GLU A 106 4.39 1.54 3.93
C GLU A 106 4.72 2.47 2.77
N GLY A 107 3.70 2.96 2.09
CA GLY A 107 3.85 3.87 0.97
C GLY A 107 2.55 4.54 0.60
N ILE A 108 2.53 5.14 -0.57
CA ILE A 108 1.33 5.75 -1.14
C ILE A 108 0.84 4.94 -2.33
N LEU A 109 -0.46 5.01 -2.57
CA LEU A 109 -1.09 4.40 -3.72
C LEU A 109 -1.37 5.49 -4.75
N GLN A 110 -0.91 5.29 -5.97
CA GLN A 110 -1.02 6.28 -7.06
C GLN A 110 -1.11 5.59 -8.41
N LYS A 111 -1.42 6.36 -9.44
CA LYS A 111 -1.33 5.85 -10.81
C LYS A 111 0.12 5.53 -11.15
N PRO A 112 0.38 4.46 -11.90
CA PRO A 112 1.75 4.07 -12.25
C PRO A 112 2.48 5.17 -13.01
N ILE A 113 3.74 5.37 -12.64
CA ILE A 113 4.65 6.29 -13.33
C ILE A 113 5.51 5.46 -14.28
N PRO A 114 5.63 5.84 -15.57
CA PRO A 114 6.52 5.14 -16.49
C PRO A 114 7.96 5.12 -15.97
N ARG A 115 8.59 3.96 -16.01
CA ARG A 115 9.99 3.78 -15.59
C ARG A 115 10.75 3.07 -16.68
N ASN A 116 11.87 3.69 -17.07
CA ASN A 116 12.83 3.10 -17.98
C ASN A 116 13.96 2.47 -17.16
N LEU A 117 13.92 1.18 -17.03
CA LEU A 117 15.01 0.41 -16.43
C LEU A 117 15.59 -0.53 -17.46
#